data_c477409fb87008ec4feac80474bec780
#
_entry.id   c477409fb87008ec4feac80474bec780
#
_cell.length_a   1.000
_cell.length_b   1.000
_cell.length_c   1.000
_cell.angle_alpha   90.00
_cell.angle_beta   90.00
_cell.angle_gamma   90.00
#
_symmetry.space_group_name_H-M   'P 1'
#
loop_
_entity.id
_entity.type
_entity.pdbx_description
1 polymer ?
#
loop_
_entity_poly.entity_id
_entity_poly.type
_entity_poly.pdbx_seq_one_letter_code
_entity_poly.pdbx_strand_id
1 'polypeptide(L)'
;MEFTTVRELYHDRASYVGKEITVGGWVRSNRDSKTFGFIVLHDGTFFATLQIVYSDQLENFADICKMNVGAAVIVTGTLVETPNAKQPFEIQASKVELEGASTPDYPMQKKRHSLEYLRTVPHLRPRTNTFQAVFRVRSLIAYAIHQFFQERGFVYVHTPIITGSDCEGAGEMFQVTTMDLNNIPKDKEGKVDFSQDFFGKMTNLTVSGQLDVETFAQAFRNVYTFGPTFRAENSNTARHAAEFWMIEPEISFADLDDDMRLAEDMIKYLIRYVLEHAPEEMNFFNSFVDKGLIDRLNHVLNSEFGHVTYTEAIEILEKHNDKFEYKVSWGCDLQTEHERYLTEQIYKRPLFVTDYPKEIKAFYMKMNEDGKTVAAMDCLVPGIGEIIGGSQREDDFDKLAARIRELGMREEDYRYYMDLRKYCSTRHAGFGLGFERCVMYLTGMANIRDVLPYPRTVGNCE
;
A
#
# COMPACT_ATOMS: atom_id res chain seq x y z
N MET A 1 -34.92 8.21 5.56
CA MET A 1 -34.57 8.37 7.01
C MET A 1 -33.15 8.90 7.03
N GLU A 2 -32.92 10.00 7.71
CA GLU A 2 -31.58 10.58 7.81
C GLU A 2 -30.94 10.02 9.09
N PHE A 3 -29.82 9.31 8.95
CA PHE A 3 -29.08 8.74 10.08
C PHE A 3 -27.97 9.70 10.51
N THR A 4 -27.87 9.93 11.82
CA THR A 4 -26.69 10.57 12.41
C THR A 4 -25.54 9.56 12.45
N THR A 5 -24.35 9.92 11.96
CA THR A 5 -23.21 9.02 11.91
C THR A 5 -22.40 9.08 13.22
N VAL A 6 -21.72 7.99 13.57
CA VAL A 6 -20.80 7.95 14.72
C VAL A 6 -19.69 9.00 14.54
N ARG A 7 -19.24 9.23 13.30
CA ARG A 7 -18.25 10.27 12.99
C ARG A 7 -18.74 11.67 13.38
N GLU A 8 -19.98 12.03 13.03
CA GLU A 8 -20.56 13.34 13.41
C GLU A 8 -20.62 13.51 14.92
N LEU A 9 -21.03 12.46 15.66
CA LEU A 9 -21.09 12.50 17.10
C LEU A 9 -19.73 12.72 17.77
N TYR A 10 -18.66 12.14 17.24
CA TYR A 10 -17.30 12.36 17.74
C TYR A 10 -16.74 13.72 17.39
N HIS A 11 -17.10 14.29 16.24
CA HIS A 11 -16.62 15.61 15.78
C HIS A 11 -17.40 16.79 16.36
N ASP A 12 -18.71 16.64 16.53
CA ASP A 12 -19.59 17.73 17.00
C ASP A 12 -20.67 17.24 17.97
N ARG A 13 -20.26 16.53 19.01
CA ARG A 13 -21.19 16.00 20.02
C ARG A 13 -22.06 17.05 20.68
N ALA A 14 -21.53 18.27 20.86
CA ALA A 14 -22.23 19.37 21.53
C ALA A 14 -23.55 19.74 20.82
N SER A 15 -23.60 19.59 19.50
CA SER A 15 -24.81 19.82 18.71
C SER A 15 -25.88 18.72 18.89
N TYR A 16 -25.54 17.56 19.46
CA TYR A 16 -26.42 16.40 19.55
C TYR A 16 -26.80 16.03 20.99
N VAL A 17 -26.02 16.45 22.00
CA VAL A 17 -26.30 16.14 23.42
C VAL A 17 -27.67 16.64 23.80
N GLY A 18 -28.44 15.76 24.46
CA GLY A 18 -29.83 16.01 24.88
C GLY A 18 -30.86 15.93 23.79
N LYS A 19 -30.49 15.66 22.54
CA LYS A 19 -31.42 15.51 21.41
C LYS A 19 -31.67 14.05 21.14
N GLU A 20 -32.87 13.76 20.65
CA GLU A 20 -33.20 12.46 20.07
C GLU A 20 -32.60 12.36 18.68
N ILE A 21 -31.83 11.29 18.43
CA ILE A 21 -31.17 11.00 17.17
C ILE A 21 -31.43 9.55 16.75
N THR A 22 -31.26 9.27 15.46
CA THR A 22 -31.35 7.91 14.91
C THR A 22 -30.03 7.53 14.29
N VAL A 23 -29.49 6.37 14.68
CA VAL A 23 -28.26 5.79 14.16
C VAL A 23 -28.50 4.40 13.60
N GLY A 24 -27.79 4.03 12.53
CA GLY A 24 -27.78 2.67 12.01
C GLY A 24 -26.40 2.04 12.13
N GLY A 25 -26.30 0.75 12.39
CA GLY A 25 -24.98 0.09 12.45
C GLY A 25 -25.06 -1.39 12.84
N TRP A 26 -23.90 -1.96 13.09
CA TRP A 26 -23.75 -3.38 13.39
C TRP A 26 -23.36 -3.61 14.86
N VAL A 27 -23.98 -4.63 15.46
CA VAL A 27 -23.72 -5.06 16.84
C VAL A 27 -22.32 -5.68 16.93
N ARG A 28 -21.43 -5.04 17.69
CA ARG A 28 -20.09 -5.56 18.02
C ARG A 28 -20.10 -6.40 19.30
N SER A 29 -20.93 -6.04 20.23
CA SER A 29 -21.25 -6.83 21.41
C SER A 29 -22.61 -6.42 21.96
N ASN A 30 -23.31 -7.38 22.50
CA ASN A 30 -24.53 -7.18 23.27
C ASN A 30 -24.35 -7.80 24.65
N ARG A 31 -24.70 -7.09 25.70
CA ARG A 31 -24.66 -7.54 27.09
C ARG A 31 -25.92 -7.07 27.78
N ASP A 32 -26.68 -8.00 28.30
CA ASP A 32 -27.90 -7.75 29.03
C ASP A 32 -27.76 -7.93 30.54
N SER A 33 -28.61 -7.31 31.26
CA SER A 33 -28.91 -7.45 32.68
C SER A 33 -30.41 -7.67 32.84
N LYS A 34 -30.89 -7.82 34.05
CA LYS A 34 -32.33 -8.12 34.29
C LYS A 34 -33.26 -7.01 33.77
N THR A 35 -32.86 -5.76 33.88
CA THR A 35 -33.70 -4.59 33.56
C THR A 35 -33.12 -3.64 32.53
N PHE A 36 -31.88 -3.85 32.09
CA PHE A 36 -31.22 -3.03 31.05
C PHE A 36 -30.11 -3.81 30.35
N GLY A 37 -29.61 -3.29 29.23
CA GLY A 37 -28.47 -3.86 28.53
C GLY A 37 -27.69 -2.83 27.75
N PHE A 38 -26.55 -3.28 27.18
CA PHE A 38 -25.63 -2.47 26.44
C PHE A 38 -25.32 -3.10 25.07
N ILE A 39 -25.56 -2.37 24.00
CA ILE A 39 -25.04 -2.69 22.68
C ILE A 39 -23.83 -1.80 22.41
N VAL A 40 -22.73 -2.40 21.96
CA VAL A 40 -21.64 -1.68 21.32
C VAL A 40 -21.90 -1.70 19.84
N LEU A 41 -22.16 -0.55 19.25
CA LEU A 41 -22.52 -0.37 17.86
C LEU A 41 -21.34 0.21 17.07
N HIS A 42 -21.18 -0.23 15.84
CA HIS A 42 -20.23 0.30 14.89
C HIS A 42 -20.95 0.56 13.56
N ASP A 43 -20.87 1.80 13.05
CA ASP A 43 -21.53 2.20 11.82
C ASP A 43 -20.60 2.28 10.60
N GLY A 44 -19.30 2.03 10.80
CA GLY A 44 -18.30 2.09 9.73
C GLY A 44 -17.79 3.50 9.40
N THR A 45 -18.38 4.56 9.93
CA THR A 45 -17.99 5.95 9.60
C THR A 45 -16.82 6.46 10.41
N PHE A 46 -16.57 5.88 11.58
CA PHE A 46 -15.48 6.26 12.49
C PHE A 46 -14.83 5.01 13.11
N PHE A 47 -13.60 5.13 13.58
CA PHE A 47 -12.88 3.98 14.16
C PHE A 47 -13.44 3.58 15.53
N ALA A 48 -13.79 4.57 16.35
CA ALA A 48 -14.40 4.31 17.66
C ALA A 48 -15.85 3.82 17.52
N THR A 49 -16.31 3.13 18.54
CA THR A 49 -17.67 2.57 18.61
C THR A 49 -18.58 3.46 19.44
N LEU A 50 -19.89 3.27 19.28
CA LEU A 50 -20.95 3.94 20.03
C LEU A 50 -21.60 2.97 21.02
N GLN A 51 -21.75 3.36 22.28
CA GLN A 51 -22.50 2.60 23.25
C GLN A 51 -23.98 2.97 23.21
N ILE A 52 -24.83 1.97 23.16
CA ILE A 52 -26.29 2.09 23.27
C ILE A 52 -26.71 1.46 24.57
N VAL A 53 -27.48 2.17 25.36
CA VAL A 53 -28.15 1.64 26.59
C VAL A 53 -29.61 1.43 26.25
N TYR A 54 -30.11 0.24 26.53
CA TYR A 54 -31.55 -0.11 26.36
C TYR A 54 -32.10 -0.71 27.65
N SER A 55 -33.37 -0.52 27.92
CA SER A 55 -34.02 -0.95 29.15
C SER A 55 -35.25 -1.82 28.90
N ASP A 56 -35.76 -2.46 29.97
CA ASP A 56 -36.97 -3.27 29.96
C ASP A 56 -38.27 -2.50 29.72
N GLN A 57 -38.17 -1.17 29.58
CA GLN A 57 -39.29 -0.33 29.15
C GLN A 57 -39.56 -0.47 27.62
N LEU A 58 -38.62 -1.02 26.87
CA LEU A 58 -38.81 -1.30 25.44
C LEU A 58 -39.64 -2.58 25.28
N GLU A 59 -40.74 -2.51 24.48
CA GLU A 59 -41.64 -3.65 24.23
C GLU A 59 -40.91 -4.90 23.76
N ASN A 60 -39.83 -4.71 22.93
CA ASN A 60 -39.03 -5.79 22.36
C ASN A 60 -37.73 -6.07 23.14
N PHE A 61 -37.64 -5.70 24.44
CA PHE A 61 -36.46 -5.90 25.24
C PHE A 61 -35.92 -7.34 25.22
N ALA A 62 -36.82 -8.33 25.35
CA ALA A 62 -36.44 -9.74 25.31
C ALA A 62 -35.83 -10.19 23.97
N ASP A 63 -36.19 -9.56 22.87
CA ASP A 63 -35.63 -9.86 21.55
C ASP A 63 -34.30 -9.13 21.34
N ILE A 64 -34.17 -7.90 21.86
CA ILE A 64 -32.89 -7.18 21.86
C ILE A 64 -31.83 -7.97 22.65
N CYS A 65 -32.17 -8.53 23.79
CA CYS A 65 -31.24 -9.35 24.58
C CYS A 65 -30.69 -10.56 23.81
N LYS A 66 -31.43 -11.09 22.87
CA LYS A 66 -31.05 -12.26 22.06
C LYS A 66 -30.29 -11.91 20.76
N MET A 67 -30.11 -10.63 20.45
CA MET A 67 -29.41 -10.22 19.21
C MET A 67 -27.95 -10.67 19.22
N ASN A 68 -27.55 -11.37 18.17
CA ASN A 68 -26.19 -11.84 18.00
C ASN A 68 -25.26 -10.73 17.50
N VAL A 69 -23.96 -10.91 17.77
CA VAL A 69 -22.89 -10.10 17.15
C VAL A 69 -23.02 -10.16 15.62
N GLY A 70 -22.83 -9.03 14.97
CA GLY A 70 -22.95 -8.90 13.52
C GLY A 70 -24.37 -8.53 13.04
N ALA A 71 -25.39 -8.56 13.92
CA ALA A 71 -26.72 -8.08 13.54
C ALA A 71 -26.70 -6.59 13.17
N ALA A 72 -27.47 -6.19 12.17
CA ALA A 72 -27.67 -4.80 11.80
C ALA A 72 -28.90 -4.26 12.55
N VAL A 73 -28.76 -3.08 13.15
CA VAL A 73 -29.81 -2.45 13.95
C VAL A 73 -29.94 -0.96 13.63
N ILE A 74 -31.18 -0.48 13.77
CA ILE A 74 -31.49 0.96 13.78
C ILE A 74 -31.90 1.32 15.21
N VAL A 75 -31.28 2.35 15.76
CA VAL A 75 -31.48 2.79 17.13
C VAL A 75 -31.88 4.25 17.14
N THR A 76 -33.01 4.57 17.76
CA THR A 76 -33.43 5.93 18.08
C THR A 76 -33.31 6.13 19.58
N GLY A 77 -32.81 7.28 20.01
CA GLY A 77 -32.66 7.59 21.44
C GLY A 77 -31.97 8.91 21.68
N THR A 78 -31.86 9.26 22.95
CA THR A 78 -31.23 10.52 23.37
C THR A 78 -29.73 10.35 23.59
N LEU A 79 -28.92 11.21 22.98
CA LEU A 79 -27.48 11.27 23.26
C LEU A 79 -27.21 11.91 24.61
N VAL A 80 -26.48 11.21 25.48
CA VAL A 80 -26.11 11.69 26.82
C VAL A 80 -24.59 11.64 26.99
N GLU A 81 -24.03 12.65 27.67
CA GLU A 81 -22.61 12.66 28.04
C GLU A 81 -22.31 11.72 29.19
N THR A 82 -21.17 11.05 29.11
CA THR A 82 -20.71 10.10 30.17
C THR A 82 -19.28 10.46 30.59
N PRO A 83 -19.07 11.61 31.25
CA PRO A 83 -17.72 12.14 31.53
C PRO A 83 -16.88 11.25 32.46
N ASN A 84 -17.53 10.38 33.23
CA ASN A 84 -16.85 9.45 34.16
C ASN A 84 -16.74 8.02 33.61
N ALA A 85 -17.19 7.77 32.35
CA ALA A 85 -17.10 6.46 31.70
C ALA A 85 -15.90 6.41 30.75
N LYS A 86 -15.62 5.21 30.24
CA LYS A 86 -14.57 5.01 29.25
C LYS A 86 -14.88 5.71 27.91
N GLN A 87 -16.14 5.70 27.49
CA GLN A 87 -16.66 6.41 26.33
C GLN A 87 -17.13 7.81 26.72
N PRO A 88 -17.01 8.83 25.87
CA PRO A 88 -17.37 10.21 26.18
C PRO A 88 -18.89 10.45 26.21
N PHE A 89 -19.67 9.58 25.56
CA PHE A 89 -21.13 9.67 25.44
C PHE A 89 -21.73 8.29 25.12
N GLU A 90 -23.05 8.20 25.24
CA GLU A 90 -23.85 7.02 24.90
C GLU A 90 -25.25 7.45 24.40
N ILE A 91 -25.97 6.55 23.74
CA ILE A 91 -27.37 6.75 23.39
C ILE A 91 -28.22 5.98 24.39
N GLN A 92 -29.16 6.66 25.04
CA GLN A 92 -30.25 6.03 25.80
C GLN A 92 -31.39 5.77 24.82
N ALA A 93 -31.55 4.50 24.44
CA ALA A 93 -32.46 4.09 23.41
C ALA A 93 -33.93 4.23 23.83
N SER A 94 -34.73 4.91 23.03
CA SER A 94 -36.18 4.92 23.05
C SER A 94 -36.78 3.87 22.10
N LYS A 95 -35.98 3.42 21.09
CA LYS A 95 -36.37 2.40 20.11
C LYS A 95 -35.15 1.66 19.59
N VAL A 96 -35.24 0.34 19.44
CA VAL A 96 -34.22 -0.50 18.80
C VAL A 96 -34.94 -1.43 17.80
N GLU A 97 -34.58 -1.33 16.53
CA GLU A 97 -35.15 -2.14 15.45
C GLU A 97 -34.07 -3.06 14.88
N LEU A 98 -34.43 -4.32 14.70
CA LEU A 98 -33.59 -5.29 14.00
C LEU A 98 -33.79 -5.13 12.48
N GLU A 99 -32.75 -4.63 11.78
CA GLU A 99 -32.75 -4.50 10.33
C GLU A 99 -32.31 -5.79 9.65
N GLY A 100 -31.27 -6.43 10.18
CA GLY A 100 -30.73 -7.68 9.67
C GLY A 100 -30.23 -8.58 10.78
N ALA A 101 -30.77 -9.80 10.86
CA ALA A 101 -30.36 -10.77 11.86
C ALA A 101 -28.97 -11.37 11.54
N SER A 102 -28.25 -11.74 12.59
CA SER A 102 -27.04 -12.55 12.53
C SER A 102 -27.26 -13.88 13.24
N THR A 103 -26.72 -14.95 12.67
CA THR A 103 -26.87 -16.31 13.20
C THR A 103 -25.79 -16.64 14.24
N PRO A 104 -26.01 -17.62 15.14
CA PRO A 104 -25.04 -17.98 16.17
C PRO A 104 -23.70 -18.52 15.65
N ASP A 105 -23.65 -18.99 14.43
CA ASP A 105 -22.46 -19.50 13.72
C ASP A 105 -21.64 -18.40 13.03
N TYR A 106 -22.05 -17.12 13.18
CA TYR A 106 -21.28 -15.99 12.66
C TYR A 106 -19.82 -16.05 13.09
N PRO A 107 -18.84 -16.11 12.17
CA PRO A 107 -17.47 -16.45 12.50
C PRO A 107 -16.72 -15.35 13.26
N MET A 108 -17.15 -14.08 13.13
CA MET A 108 -16.52 -12.93 13.81
C MET A 108 -17.06 -12.73 15.23
N GLN A 109 -17.01 -13.77 16.05
CA GLN A 109 -17.45 -13.72 17.44
C GLN A 109 -16.53 -12.81 18.28
N LYS A 110 -17.01 -12.39 19.47
CA LYS A 110 -16.30 -11.56 20.44
C LYS A 110 -15.11 -12.32 21.06
N LYS A 111 -14.08 -12.62 20.26
CA LYS A 111 -12.81 -13.20 20.68
C LYS A 111 -11.68 -12.63 19.80
N ARG A 112 -10.45 -12.77 20.26
CA ARG A 112 -9.29 -12.44 19.43
C ARG A 112 -9.14 -13.49 18.33
N HIS A 113 -9.11 -13.06 17.09
CA HIS A 113 -8.81 -13.90 15.93
C HIS A 113 -7.37 -13.68 15.50
N SER A 114 -6.68 -14.75 15.08
CA SER A 114 -5.34 -14.62 14.49
C SER A 114 -5.44 -14.04 13.08
N LEU A 115 -4.37 -13.41 12.60
CA LEU A 115 -4.33 -12.89 11.23
C LEU A 115 -4.41 -14.02 10.19
N GLU A 116 -3.82 -15.19 10.49
CA GLU A 116 -3.89 -16.39 9.65
C GLU A 116 -5.36 -16.83 9.45
N TYR A 117 -6.12 -16.90 10.53
CA TYR A 117 -7.56 -17.21 10.43
C TYR A 117 -8.30 -16.14 9.62
N LEU A 118 -8.03 -14.85 9.86
CA LEU A 118 -8.71 -13.75 9.15
C LEU A 118 -8.40 -13.73 7.65
N ARG A 119 -7.26 -14.28 7.23
CA ARG A 119 -6.96 -14.48 5.79
C ARG A 119 -7.84 -15.53 5.14
N THR A 120 -8.40 -16.49 5.89
CA THR A 120 -9.33 -17.49 5.35
C THR A 120 -10.76 -16.97 5.18
N VAL A 121 -11.07 -15.79 5.71
CA VAL A 121 -12.38 -15.13 5.62
C VAL A 121 -12.23 -13.66 5.18
N PRO A 122 -11.61 -13.39 4.02
CA PRO A 122 -11.26 -12.04 3.59
C PRO A 122 -12.48 -11.13 3.47
N HIS A 123 -13.64 -11.64 3.11
CA HIS A 123 -14.91 -10.93 2.98
C HIS A 123 -15.54 -10.51 4.33
N LEU A 124 -15.12 -11.11 5.46
CA LEU A 124 -15.62 -10.77 6.79
C LEU A 124 -14.60 -10.04 7.65
N ARG A 125 -13.29 -10.21 7.40
CA ARG A 125 -12.25 -9.57 8.20
C ARG A 125 -12.33 -8.03 8.30
N PRO A 126 -12.89 -7.28 7.32
CA PRO A 126 -13.11 -5.84 7.48
C PRO A 126 -13.97 -5.44 8.68
N ARG A 127 -14.74 -6.39 9.22
CA ARG A 127 -15.56 -6.17 10.42
C ARG A 127 -14.76 -6.21 11.73
N THR A 128 -13.46 -6.53 11.71
CA THR A 128 -12.58 -6.51 12.89
C THR A 128 -11.93 -5.13 13.09
N ASN A 129 -11.55 -4.80 14.33
CA ASN A 129 -10.88 -3.52 14.61
C ASN A 129 -9.57 -3.37 13.81
N THR A 130 -8.78 -4.46 13.72
CA THR A 130 -7.51 -4.43 12.98
C THR A 130 -7.71 -4.03 11.53
N PHE A 131 -8.66 -4.68 10.84
CA PHE A 131 -8.88 -4.40 9.42
C PHE A 131 -9.71 -3.13 9.18
N GLN A 132 -10.53 -2.70 10.15
CA GLN A 132 -11.11 -1.36 10.13
C GLN A 132 -9.99 -0.31 10.14
N ALA A 133 -9.02 -0.42 11.06
CA ALA A 133 -7.90 0.51 11.10
C ALA A 133 -7.06 0.46 9.81
N VAL A 134 -6.68 -0.75 9.36
CA VAL A 134 -5.85 -0.93 8.15
C VAL A 134 -6.49 -0.29 6.92
N PHE A 135 -7.75 -0.62 6.63
CA PHE A 135 -8.37 -0.14 5.39
C PHE A 135 -8.79 1.34 5.44
N ARG A 136 -9.05 1.88 6.63
CA ARG A 136 -9.25 3.34 6.80
C ARG A 136 -7.94 4.08 6.51
N VAL A 137 -6.83 3.64 7.12
CA VAL A 137 -5.52 4.25 6.89
C VAL A 137 -5.06 4.04 5.45
N ARG A 138 -5.26 2.85 4.86
CA ARG A 138 -4.99 2.61 3.43
C ARG A 138 -5.73 3.60 2.52
N SER A 139 -7.02 3.82 2.77
CA SER A 139 -7.82 4.79 2.01
C SER A 139 -7.30 6.21 2.17
N LEU A 140 -6.94 6.59 3.40
CA LEU A 140 -6.38 7.91 3.70
C LEU A 140 -5.04 8.15 3.02
N ILE A 141 -4.14 7.15 3.03
CA ILE A 141 -2.84 7.23 2.35
C ILE A 141 -3.01 7.40 0.84
N ALA A 142 -3.95 6.67 0.22
CA ALA A 142 -4.21 6.80 -1.21
C ALA A 142 -4.64 8.24 -1.58
N TYR A 143 -5.51 8.85 -0.79
CA TYR A 143 -5.89 10.24 -0.96
C TYR A 143 -4.69 11.20 -0.74
N ALA A 144 -3.92 10.99 0.32
CA ALA A 144 -2.75 11.79 0.64
C ALA A 144 -1.69 11.78 -0.47
N ILE A 145 -1.49 10.63 -1.13
CA ILE A 145 -0.59 10.51 -2.28
C ILE A 145 -1.06 11.40 -3.43
N HIS A 146 -2.32 11.32 -3.80
CA HIS A 146 -2.86 12.20 -4.84
C HIS A 146 -2.75 13.66 -4.44
N GLN A 147 -3.05 14.02 -3.20
CA GLN A 147 -2.93 15.38 -2.70
C GLN A 147 -1.48 15.88 -2.76
N PHE A 148 -0.52 15.08 -2.32
CA PHE A 148 0.91 15.41 -2.36
C PHE A 148 1.37 15.82 -3.76
N PHE A 149 1.02 15.03 -4.77
CA PHE A 149 1.42 15.30 -6.15
C PHE A 149 0.64 16.44 -6.79
N GLN A 150 -0.69 16.48 -6.60
CA GLN A 150 -1.54 17.53 -7.20
C GLN A 150 -1.19 18.92 -6.67
N GLU A 151 -0.93 19.08 -5.37
CA GLU A 151 -0.51 20.35 -4.76
C GLU A 151 0.87 20.83 -5.28
N ARG A 152 1.69 19.93 -5.79
CA ARG A 152 3.00 20.22 -6.42
C ARG A 152 2.93 20.37 -7.93
N GLY A 153 1.73 20.37 -8.50
CA GLY A 153 1.51 20.58 -9.93
C GLY A 153 1.84 19.40 -10.81
N PHE A 154 1.91 18.19 -10.25
CA PHE A 154 2.07 16.96 -11.03
C PHE A 154 0.77 16.60 -11.75
N VAL A 155 0.90 16.03 -12.95
CA VAL A 155 -0.23 15.48 -13.70
C VAL A 155 -0.33 13.98 -13.45
N TYR A 156 -1.52 13.52 -13.01
CA TYR A 156 -1.81 12.09 -12.90
C TYR A 156 -2.04 11.47 -14.27
N VAL A 157 -1.35 10.38 -14.57
CA VAL A 157 -1.45 9.66 -15.83
C VAL A 157 -1.94 8.23 -15.57
N HIS A 158 -3.01 7.84 -16.25
CA HIS A 158 -3.45 6.45 -16.30
C HIS A 158 -2.59 5.68 -17.30
N THR A 159 -1.69 4.82 -16.82
CA THR A 159 -0.88 3.95 -17.67
C THR A 159 -1.58 2.62 -17.95
N PRO A 160 -1.38 2.00 -19.13
CA PRO A 160 -2.04 0.75 -19.49
C PRO A 160 -1.67 -0.41 -18.55
N ILE A 161 -2.66 -1.22 -18.22
CA ILE A 161 -2.45 -2.46 -17.45
C ILE A 161 -1.99 -3.60 -18.36
N ILE A 162 -2.48 -3.63 -19.62
CA ILE A 162 -2.09 -4.63 -20.62
C ILE A 162 -0.99 -4.01 -21.47
N THR A 163 0.15 -4.71 -21.57
CA THR A 163 1.33 -4.24 -22.30
C THR A 163 1.92 -5.31 -23.18
N GLY A 164 2.60 -4.89 -24.23
CA GLY A 164 3.43 -5.76 -25.08
C GLY A 164 4.92 -5.65 -24.80
N SER A 165 5.33 -4.87 -23.77
CA SER A 165 6.73 -4.68 -23.38
C SER A 165 6.96 -5.06 -21.91
N ASP A 166 8.17 -5.52 -21.60
CA ASP A 166 8.61 -5.82 -20.25
C ASP A 166 9.45 -4.65 -19.72
N CYS A 167 8.94 -3.93 -18.74
CA CYS A 167 9.62 -2.78 -18.14
C CYS A 167 10.90 -3.17 -17.39
N GLU A 168 10.89 -4.30 -16.71
CA GLU A 168 12.05 -4.76 -15.91
C GLU A 168 13.06 -5.56 -16.72
N GLY A 169 12.65 -6.07 -17.91
CA GLY A 169 13.51 -6.84 -18.80
C GLY A 169 13.82 -8.27 -18.35
N ALA A 170 13.25 -8.71 -17.24
CA ALA A 170 13.42 -10.05 -16.68
C ALA A 170 12.15 -10.54 -15.97
N GLY A 171 11.02 -9.89 -16.22
CA GLY A 171 9.81 -10.04 -15.45
C GLY A 171 9.09 -11.35 -15.75
N GLU A 172 8.76 -12.11 -14.71
CA GLU A 172 7.76 -13.15 -14.78
C GLU A 172 6.38 -12.47 -14.87
N MET A 173 5.87 -12.35 -16.10
CA MET A 173 4.63 -11.64 -16.40
C MET A 173 3.45 -12.59 -16.56
N PHE A 174 2.28 -12.21 -16.06
CA PHE A 174 1.04 -12.90 -16.39
C PHE A 174 0.66 -12.61 -17.84
N GLN A 175 0.48 -13.65 -18.63
CA GLN A 175 0.05 -13.52 -20.03
C GLN A 175 -1.44 -13.21 -20.12
N VAL A 176 -1.82 -12.27 -20.98
CA VAL A 176 -3.18 -11.94 -21.35
C VAL A 176 -3.49 -12.50 -22.73
N THR A 177 -4.48 -13.37 -22.83
CA THR A 177 -4.87 -13.99 -24.11
C THR A 177 -6.38 -14.28 -24.14
N THR A 178 -6.96 -14.23 -25.33
CA THR A 178 -8.32 -14.67 -25.61
C THR A 178 -8.38 -16.00 -26.38
N MET A 179 -7.22 -16.63 -26.63
CA MET A 179 -7.15 -17.92 -27.31
C MET A 179 -7.74 -19.04 -26.47
N ASP A 180 -8.38 -20.00 -27.10
CA ASP A 180 -8.77 -21.24 -26.44
C ASP A 180 -7.53 -22.08 -26.12
N LEU A 181 -7.22 -22.25 -24.85
CA LEU A 181 -6.06 -23.02 -24.37
C LEU A 181 -6.12 -24.51 -24.74
N ASN A 182 -7.29 -25.05 -25.09
CA ASN A 182 -7.43 -26.42 -25.60
C ASN A 182 -7.16 -26.52 -27.11
N ASN A 183 -7.16 -25.39 -27.84
CA ASN A 183 -6.99 -25.36 -29.27
C ASN A 183 -6.18 -24.12 -29.69
N ILE A 184 -4.92 -24.07 -29.24
CA ILE A 184 -4.02 -22.94 -29.46
C ILE A 184 -3.59 -22.90 -30.93
N PRO A 185 -3.80 -21.80 -31.68
CA PRO A 185 -3.30 -21.62 -33.03
C PRO A 185 -1.78 -21.70 -33.08
N LYS A 186 -1.25 -22.37 -34.10
CA LYS A 186 0.19 -22.51 -34.31
C LYS A 186 0.61 -22.02 -35.68
N ASP A 187 1.78 -21.41 -35.73
CA ASP A 187 2.44 -21.03 -36.98
C ASP A 187 3.05 -22.25 -37.74
N LYS A 188 3.70 -21.95 -38.84
CA LYS A 188 4.33 -22.99 -39.68
C LYS A 188 5.50 -23.71 -39.01
N GLU A 189 6.06 -23.11 -37.96
CA GLU A 189 7.16 -23.67 -37.14
C GLU A 189 6.66 -24.43 -35.90
N GLY A 190 5.33 -24.49 -35.68
CA GLY A 190 4.69 -25.13 -34.55
C GLY A 190 4.70 -24.30 -33.27
N LYS A 191 5.09 -23.04 -33.33
CA LYS A 191 5.01 -22.06 -32.23
C LYS A 191 3.61 -21.46 -32.13
N VAL A 192 3.25 -20.90 -30.98
CA VAL A 192 1.99 -20.19 -30.81
C VAL A 192 1.89 -19.00 -31.78
N ASP A 193 0.81 -18.97 -32.57
CA ASP A 193 0.56 -17.88 -33.53
C ASP A 193 -0.24 -16.76 -32.86
N PHE A 194 0.46 -15.85 -32.19
CA PHE A 194 -0.14 -14.69 -31.53
C PHE A 194 -0.78 -13.67 -32.51
N SER A 195 -0.55 -13.79 -33.83
CA SER A 195 -1.23 -12.92 -34.79
C SER A 195 -2.73 -13.17 -34.83
N GLN A 196 -3.20 -14.32 -34.33
CA GLN A 196 -4.59 -14.69 -34.18
C GLN A 196 -5.21 -14.33 -32.81
N ASP A 197 -4.42 -13.81 -31.88
CA ASP A 197 -4.91 -13.32 -30.59
C ASP A 197 -5.50 -11.92 -30.71
N PHE A 198 -6.23 -11.47 -29.67
CA PHE A 198 -6.99 -10.22 -29.65
C PHE A 198 -6.15 -8.99 -30.09
N PHE A 199 -4.93 -8.87 -29.61
CA PHE A 199 -4.03 -7.74 -29.92
C PHE A 199 -3.09 -8.02 -31.12
N GLY A 200 -3.19 -9.18 -31.77
CA GLY A 200 -2.31 -9.59 -32.87
C GLY A 200 -0.84 -9.79 -32.47
N LYS A 201 -0.55 -9.84 -31.20
CA LYS A 201 0.78 -10.10 -30.61
C LYS A 201 0.64 -10.61 -29.17
N MET A 202 1.71 -11.19 -28.64
CA MET A 202 1.75 -11.54 -27.22
C MET A 202 1.61 -10.30 -26.34
N THR A 203 0.73 -10.36 -25.34
CA THR A 203 0.49 -9.31 -24.36
C THR A 203 0.45 -9.88 -22.95
N ASN A 204 0.77 -9.03 -21.97
CA ASN A 204 0.90 -9.38 -20.58
C ASN A 204 0.28 -8.33 -19.67
N LEU A 205 0.05 -8.67 -18.41
CA LEU A 205 -0.22 -7.69 -17.37
C LEU A 205 1.09 -6.97 -17.01
N THR A 206 1.05 -5.66 -16.86
CA THR A 206 2.23 -4.83 -16.61
C THR A 206 2.87 -5.10 -15.25
N VAL A 207 4.20 -5.02 -15.19
CA VAL A 207 5.00 -5.04 -13.95
C VAL A 207 5.31 -3.65 -13.43
N SER A 208 5.08 -2.59 -14.24
CA SER A 208 5.31 -1.17 -13.91
C SER A 208 4.70 -0.28 -15.00
N GLY A 209 4.20 0.88 -14.62
CA GLY A 209 3.74 1.92 -15.55
C GLY A 209 4.84 2.89 -15.99
N GLN A 210 6.08 2.70 -15.55
CA GLN A 210 7.17 3.67 -15.72
C GLN A 210 7.44 4.03 -17.19
N LEU A 211 7.61 3.04 -18.09
CA LEU A 211 7.97 3.33 -19.48
C LEU A 211 6.92 4.17 -20.18
N ASP A 212 5.65 3.97 -19.84
CA ASP A 212 4.54 4.72 -20.44
C ASP A 212 4.43 6.13 -19.80
N VAL A 213 4.61 6.26 -18.48
CA VAL A 213 4.52 7.57 -17.82
C VAL A 213 5.70 8.48 -18.17
N GLU A 214 6.88 7.96 -18.44
CA GLU A 214 8.02 8.73 -18.94
C GLU A 214 7.69 9.47 -20.25
N THR A 215 6.83 8.92 -21.13
CA THR A 215 6.41 9.59 -22.37
C THR A 215 5.66 10.89 -22.06
N PHE A 216 4.89 10.90 -20.99
CA PHE A 216 4.16 12.09 -20.51
C PHE A 216 5.07 13.07 -19.78
N ALA A 217 6.10 12.62 -19.08
CA ALA A 217 7.08 13.49 -18.43
C ALA A 217 7.80 14.39 -19.44
N GLN A 218 8.07 13.90 -20.66
CA GLN A 218 8.67 14.67 -21.76
C GLN A 218 7.73 15.75 -22.35
N ALA A 219 6.45 15.78 -21.93
CA ALA A 219 5.47 16.76 -22.39
C ALA A 219 4.91 17.62 -21.24
N PHE A 220 4.69 17.04 -20.05
CA PHE A 220 4.06 17.68 -18.89
C PHE A 220 5.05 18.02 -17.77
N ARG A 221 6.32 17.66 -17.92
CA ARG A 221 7.42 17.87 -16.98
C ARG A 221 7.35 17.03 -15.72
N ASN A 222 6.30 17.16 -14.91
CA ASN A 222 6.12 16.44 -13.66
C ASN A 222 4.84 15.61 -13.73
N VAL A 223 4.96 14.31 -13.71
CA VAL A 223 3.85 13.38 -13.83
C VAL A 223 3.95 12.26 -12.80
N TYR A 224 2.87 11.56 -12.55
CA TYR A 224 2.89 10.33 -11.78
C TYR A 224 1.79 9.38 -12.24
N THR A 225 2.05 8.09 -12.11
CA THR A 225 1.01 7.06 -12.16
C THR A 225 0.78 6.47 -10.77
N PHE A 226 -0.42 6.03 -10.50
CA PHE A 226 -0.80 5.28 -9.32
C PHE A 226 -1.76 4.19 -9.78
N GLY A 227 -1.24 3.00 -10.00
CA GLY A 227 -1.96 1.94 -10.67
C GLY A 227 -1.56 0.54 -10.25
N PRO A 228 -2.39 -0.46 -10.60
CA PRO A 228 -2.11 -1.85 -10.33
C PRO A 228 -0.95 -2.35 -11.18
N THR A 229 -0.13 -3.18 -10.56
CA THR A 229 0.99 -3.90 -11.16
C THR A 229 0.94 -5.37 -10.79
N PHE A 230 1.52 -6.21 -11.64
CA PHE A 230 1.38 -7.67 -11.54
C PHE A 230 2.74 -8.34 -11.72
N ARG A 231 3.07 -9.27 -10.83
CA ARG A 231 4.30 -10.07 -10.93
C ARG A 231 3.97 -11.54 -10.69
N ALA A 232 4.34 -12.41 -11.63
CA ALA A 232 4.07 -13.84 -11.58
C ALA A 232 5.17 -14.64 -10.83
N GLU A 233 6.02 -13.95 -10.08
CA GLU A 233 7.12 -14.55 -9.32
C GLU A 233 6.59 -15.61 -8.35
N ASN A 234 7.19 -16.78 -8.38
CA ASN A 234 6.88 -17.84 -7.43
C ASN A 234 7.54 -17.58 -6.06
N SER A 235 7.16 -16.46 -5.44
CA SER A 235 7.65 -16.03 -4.13
C SER A 235 6.56 -16.06 -3.08
N ASN A 236 6.80 -16.74 -1.97
CA ASN A 236 5.84 -16.88 -0.87
C ASN A 236 6.29 -16.17 0.41
N THR A 237 6.89 -15.00 0.28
CA THR A 237 7.33 -14.20 1.43
C THR A 237 6.21 -13.32 1.99
N ALA A 238 6.47 -12.69 3.13
CA ALA A 238 5.56 -11.72 3.75
C ALA A 238 5.45 -10.38 2.97
N ARG A 239 6.28 -10.17 1.96
CA ARG A 239 6.39 -8.89 1.20
C ARG A 239 5.98 -8.99 -0.25
N HIS A 240 5.68 -10.19 -0.77
CA HIS A 240 5.32 -10.42 -2.16
C HIS A 240 3.83 -10.74 -2.31
N ALA A 241 3.21 -10.08 -3.28
CA ALA A 241 1.88 -10.37 -3.79
C ALA A 241 1.95 -10.34 -5.31
N ALA A 242 1.10 -11.13 -5.97
CA ALA A 242 1.05 -11.18 -7.43
C ALA A 242 0.35 -9.95 -8.05
N GLU A 243 -0.48 -9.27 -7.27
CA GLU A 243 -1.16 -8.03 -7.61
C GLU A 243 -0.95 -7.03 -6.47
N PHE A 244 -0.47 -5.84 -6.80
CA PHE A 244 -0.23 -4.74 -5.87
C PHE A 244 -0.27 -3.41 -6.62
N TRP A 245 -0.17 -2.28 -5.92
CA TRP A 245 -0.21 -0.96 -6.54
C TRP A 245 1.13 -0.25 -6.44
N MET A 246 1.52 0.42 -7.52
CA MET A 246 2.73 1.25 -7.57
C MET A 246 2.38 2.72 -7.73
N ILE A 247 3.16 3.56 -7.06
CA ILE A 247 3.20 5.00 -7.25
C ILE A 247 4.53 5.31 -7.94
N GLU A 248 4.47 5.85 -9.15
CA GLU A 248 5.64 6.03 -10.00
C GLU A 248 5.64 7.46 -10.57
N PRO A 249 6.23 8.45 -9.85
CA PRO A 249 6.47 9.78 -10.39
C PRO A 249 7.65 9.79 -11.35
N GLU A 250 7.57 10.69 -12.35
CA GLU A 250 8.67 11.02 -13.27
C GLU A 250 8.78 12.54 -13.39
N ILE A 251 9.99 13.05 -13.24
CA ILE A 251 10.30 14.49 -13.26
C ILE A 251 11.35 14.80 -14.31
N SER A 252 11.03 15.68 -15.27
CA SER A 252 11.94 16.14 -16.30
C SER A 252 12.78 17.33 -15.84
N PHE A 253 13.96 17.50 -16.43
CA PHE A 253 14.98 18.48 -16.05
C PHE A 253 15.54 18.23 -14.63
N ALA A 254 15.46 17.02 -14.16
CA ALA A 254 15.85 16.59 -12.83
C ALA A 254 16.96 15.53 -12.89
N ASP A 255 17.79 15.50 -11.87
CA ASP A 255 18.82 14.49 -11.66
C ASP A 255 18.47 13.57 -10.47
N LEU A 256 19.40 12.71 -10.07
CA LEU A 256 19.21 11.77 -8.97
C LEU A 256 18.98 12.47 -7.64
N ASP A 257 19.64 13.61 -7.40
CA ASP A 257 19.46 14.38 -6.15
C ASP A 257 18.08 15.00 -6.05
N ASP A 258 17.52 15.47 -7.17
CA ASP A 258 16.14 15.96 -7.24
C ASP A 258 15.13 14.85 -6.93
N ASP A 259 15.38 13.65 -7.44
CA ASP A 259 14.54 12.46 -7.21
C ASP A 259 14.58 12.03 -5.74
N MET A 260 15.76 11.98 -5.12
CA MET A 260 15.92 11.68 -3.69
C MET A 260 15.21 12.70 -2.80
N ARG A 261 15.28 14.01 -3.13
CA ARG A 261 14.54 15.05 -2.40
C ARG A 261 13.03 14.85 -2.47
N LEU A 262 12.51 14.53 -3.65
CA LEU A 262 11.07 14.25 -3.84
C LEU A 262 10.65 13.02 -3.03
N ALA A 263 11.46 11.96 -3.02
CA ALA A 263 11.21 10.73 -2.25
C ALA A 263 11.20 10.99 -0.73
N GLU A 264 12.18 11.74 -0.21
CA GLU A 264 12.24 12.14 1.21
C GLU A 264 11.01 12.97 1.60
N ASP A 265 10.67 13.98 0.80
CA ASP A 265 9.50 14.84 1.03
C ASP A 265 8.20 14.03 1.07
N MET A 266 8.05 13.08 0.16
CA MET A 266 6.87 12.22 0.09
C MET A 266 6.73 11.33 1.33
N ILE A 267 7.81 10.64 1.74
CA ILE A 267 7.77 9.79 2.94
C ILE A 267 7.41 10.62 4.18
N LYS A 268 8.06 11.76 4.37
CA LYS A 268 7.77 12.67 5.50
C LYS A 268 6.34 13.21 5.47
N TYR A 269 5.85 13.56 4.28
CA TYR A 269 4.47 14.02 4.10
C TYR A 269 3.46 12.94 4.51
N LEU A 270 3.64 11.71 4.04
CA LEU A 270 2.73 10.60 4.34
C LEU A 270 2.73 10.23 5.83
N ILE A 271 3.89 10.23 6.48
CA ILE A 271 3.99 10.00 7.93
C ILE A 271 3.21 11.09 8.70
N ARG A 272 3.46 12.36 8.40
CA ARG A 272 2.75 13.47 9.04
C ARG A 272 1.25 13.35 8.82
N TYR A 273 0.84 13.06 7.60
CA TYR A 273 -0.56 13.00 7.20
C TYR A 273 -1.34 11.94 8.00
N VAL A 274 -0.81 10.73 8.14
CA VAL A 274 -1.51 9.68 8.90
C VAL A 274 -1.53 9.97 10.41
N LEU A 275 -0.47 10.55 10.97
CA LEU A 275 -0.43 10.92 12.39
C LEU A 275 -1.45 12.02 12.73
N GLU A 276 -1.68 12.96 11.81
CA GLU A 276 -2.62 14.07 11.99
C GLU A 276 -4.07 13.68 11.69
N HIS A 277 -4.33 12.83 10.69
CA HIS A 277 -5.69 12.57 10.19
C HIS A 277 -6.28 11.21 10.61
N ALA A 278 -5.49 10.32 11.22
CA ALA A 278 -5.93 9.03 11.71
C ALA A 278 -5.35 8.70 13.12
N PRO A 279 -5.42 9.63 14.08
CA PRO A 279 -4.77 9.43 15.39
C PRO A 279 -5.32 8.22 16.15
N GLU A 280 -6.60 7.90 16.06
CA GLU A 280 -7.21 6.75 16.74
C GLU A 280 -6.69 5.44 16.16
N GLU A 281 -6.64 5.31 14.85
CA GLU A 281 -6.11 4.14 14.16
C GLU A 281 -4.60 3.97 14.43
N MET A 282 -3.83 5.07 14.39
CA MET A 282 -2.39 5.04 14.67
C MET A 282 -2.10 4.64 16.12
N ASN A 283 -2.87 5.14 17.09
CA ASN A 283 -2.78 4.71 18.48
C ASN A 283 -3.14 3.23 18.65
N PHE A 284 -4.12 2.73 17.88
CA PHE A 284 -4.47 1.32 17.88
C PHE A 284 -3.29 0.47 17.35
N PHE A 285 -2.69 0.84 16.23
CA PHE A 285 -1.52 0.12 15.71
C PHE A 285 -0.35 0.13 16.68
N ASN A 286 -0.02 1.28 17.26
CA ASN A 286 1.05 1.41 18.25
C ASN A 286 0.82 0.56 19.51
N SER A 287 -0.44 0.37 19.90
CA SER A 287 -0.78 -0.38 21.12
C SER A 287 -0.90 -1.89 20.90
N PHE A 288 -1.40 -2.31 19.75
CA PHE A 288 -1.84 -3.70 19.53
C PHE A 288 -1.13 -4.43 18.37
N VAL A 289 -0.46 -3.71 17.47
CA VAL A 289 0.21 -4.28 16.29
C VAL A 289 1.72 -4.18 16.44
N ASP A 290 2.25 -2.96 16.57
CA ASP A 290 3.69 -2.70 16.61
C ASP A 290 4.01 -1.63 17.66
N LYS A 291 4.41 -2.08 18.85
CA LYS A 291 4.80 -1.17 19.94
C LYS A 291 6.03 -0.37 19.55
N GLY A 292 5.93 0.96 19.65
CA GLY A 292 6.99 1.88 19.22
C GLY A 292 6.86 2.35 17.76
N LEU A 293 5.77 2.00 17.07
CA LEU A 293 5.48 2.46 15.71
C LEU A 293 5.50 3.99 15.61
N ILE A 294 4.79 4.68 16.48
CA ILE A 294 4.68 6.16 16.46
C ILE A 294 6.05 6.80 16.72
N ASP A 295 6.84 6.25 17.66
CA ASP A 295 8.18 6.77 17.94
C ASP A 295 9.11 6.59 16.74
N ARG A 296 9.06 5.43 16.07
CA ARG A 296 9.83 5.17 14.85
C ARG A 296 9.43 6.10 13.70
N LEU A 297 8.15 6.30 13.47
CA LEU A 297 7.65 7.22 12.44
C LEU A 297 8.06 8.67 12.74
N ASN A 298 7.94 9.13 13.99
CA ASN A 298 8.40 10.45 14.40
C ASN A 298 9.92 10.60 14.27
N HIS A 299 10.69 9.56 14.55
CA HIS A 299 12.13 9.59 14.31
C HIS A 299 12.45 9.81 12.83
N VAL A 300 11.80 9.09 11.92
CA VAL A 300 11.97 9.26 10.46
C VAL A 300 11.53 10.65 10.01
N LEU A 301 10.37 11.13 10.49
CA LEU A 301 9.83 12.45 10.16
C LEU A 301 10.82 13.59 10.51
N ASN A 302 11.53 13.45 11.63
CA ASN A 302 12.43 14.47 12.15
C ASN A 302 13.92 14.24 11.78
N SER A 303 14.23 13.15 11.09
CA SER A 303 15.61 12.88 10.63
C SER A 303 15.86 13.51 9.28
N GLU A 304 17.08 13.94 9.06
CA GLU A 304 17.65 14.15 7.73
C GLU A 304 18.10 12.79 7.17
N PHE A 305 17.72 12.46 5.95
CA PHE A 305 18.08 11.18 5.35
C PHE A 305 19.56 11.17 5.02
N GLY A 306 20.22 10.06 5.32
CA GLY A 306 21.64 9.86 5.01
C GLY A 306 21.84 9.48 3.55
N HIS A 307 23.08 9.59 3.08
CA HIS A 307 23.50 9.18 1.75
C HIS A 307 24.73 8.31 1.84
N VAL A 308 24.78 7.24 1.07
CA VAL A 308 25.94 6.34 0.95
C VAL A 308 25.91 5.71 -0.44
N THR A 309 27.06 5.53 -1.07
CA THR A 309 27.15 4.75 -2.31
C THR A 309 27.02 3.25 -2.01
N TYR A 310 26.56 2.47 -2.97
CA TYR A 310 26.51 1.02 -2.86
C TYR A 310 27.89 0.43 -2.51
N THR A 311 28.95 0.92 -3.14
CA THR A 311 30.31 0.47 -2.87
C THR A 311 30.71 0.68 -1.41
N GLU A 312 30.47 1.88 -0.87
CA GLU A 312 30.75 2.18 0.56
C GLU A 312 29.85 1.34 1.49
N ALA A 313 28.57 1.15 1.12
CA ALA A 313 27.64 0.29 1.88
C ALA A 313 28.15 -1.15 1.95
N ILE A 314 28.61 -1.72 0.83
CA ILE A 314 29.24 -3.05 0.79
C ILE A 314 30.49 -3.11 1.67
N GLU A 315 31.39 -2.14 1.60
CA GLU A 315 32.59 -2.09 2.44
C GLU A 315 32.27 -2.06 3.94
N ILE A 316 31.17 -1.41 4.33
CA ILE A 316 30.69 -1.40 5.71
C ILE A 316 30.14 -2.78 6.09
N LEU A 317 29.28 -3.35 5.24
CA LEU A 317 28.61 -4.62 5.49
C LEU A 317 29.59 -5.80 5.51
N GLU A 318 30.60 -5.84 4.63
CA GLU A 318 31.62 -6.89 4.59
C GLU A 318 32.38 -7.02 5.92
N LYS A 319 32.60 -5.92 6.64
CA LYS A 319 33.22 -5.92 7.99
C LYS A 319 32.34 -6.63 9.03
N HIS A 320 31.08 -6.85 8.73
CA HIS A 320 30.08 -7.45 9.61
C HIS A 320 29.43 -8.71 9.00
N ASN A 321 30.06 -9.30 8.00
CA ASN A 321 29.54 -10.47 7.29
C ASN A 321 29.23 -11.68 8.20
N ASP A 322 29.90 -11.77 9.36
CA ASP A 322 29.63 -12.79 10.38
C ASP A 322 28.20 -12.73 10.95
N LYS A 323 27.55 -11.56 10.89
CA LYS A 323 26.19 -11.33 11.44
C LYS A 323 25.06 -11.67 10.47
N PHE A 324 25.34 -11.87 9.18
CA PHE A 324 24.34 -12.05 8.15
C PHE A 324 24.16 -13.51 7.74
N GLU A 325 22.94 -13.89 7.45
CA GLU A 325 22.62 -15.18 6.83
C GLU A 325 23.15 -15.20 5.38
N TYR A 326 22.86 -14.14 4.62
CA TYR A 326 23.35 -13.93 3.27
C TYR A 326 24.62 -13.08 3.29
N LYS A 327 25.73 -13.65 2.84
CA LYS A 327 27.02 -12.93 2.81
C LYS A 327 27.03 -11.90 1.69
N VAL A 328 27.50 -10.70 2.00
CA VAL A 328 27.64 -9.65 1.00
C VAL A 328 29.01 -9.67 0.35
N SER A 329 29.00 -9.33 -0.92
CA SER A 329 30.18 -8.98 -1.72
C SER A 329 29.76 -8.00 -2.80
N TRP A 330 30.71 -7.24 -3.35
CA TRP A 330 30.37 -6.29 -4.41
C TRP A 330 29.70 -6.98 -5.62
N GLY A 331 28.57 -6.43 -6.06
CA GLY A 331 27.75 -6.99 -7.15
C GLY A 331 26.56 -7.85 -6.68
N CYS A 332 26.42 -8.11 -5.37
CA CYS A 332 25.23 -8.82 -4.86
C CYS A 332 24.04 -7.90 -4.63
N ASP A 333 22.82 -8.43 -4.71
CA ASP A 333 21.62 -7.75 -4.25
C ASP A 333 21.61 -7.66 -2.72
N LEU A 334 21.35 -6.45 -2.19
CA LEU A 334 21.17 -6.26 -0.76
C LEU A 334 19.87 -6.94 -0.30
N GLN A 335 19.99 -7.74 0.76
CA GLN A 335 18.83 -8.35 1.40
C GLN A 335 18.33 -7.45 2.53
N THR A 336 17.07 -7.63 2.92
CA THR A 336 16.45 -6.86 4.02
C THR A 336 17.28 -6.80 5.30
N GLU A 337 18.00 -7.87 5.63
CA GLU A 337 18.88 -7.88 6.81
C GLU A 337 20.03 -6.86 6.69
N HIS A 338 20.57 -6.69 5.48
CA HIS A 338 21.63 -5.72 5.17
C HIS A 338 21.10 -4.29 5.24
N GLU A 339 19.97 -4.03 4.60
CA GLU A 339 19.30 -2.73 4.57
C GLU A 339 18.92 -2.24 5.96
N ARG A 340 18.33 -3.13 6.77
CA ARG A 340 17.99 -2.83 8.16
C ARG A 340 19.23 -2.64 9.02
N TYR A 341 20.31 -3.40 8.79
CA TYR A 341 21.56 -3.21 9.52
C TYR A 341 22.15 -1.83 9.26
N LEU A 342 22.15 -1.37 8.01
CA LEU A 342 22.59 -0.03 7.65
C LEU A 342 21.74 1.04 8.35
N THR A 343 20.42 0.97 8.28
CA THR A 343 19.50 1.99 8.81
C THR A 343 19.36 1.96 10.33
N GLU A 344 19.44 0.77 10.97
CA GLU A 344 19.13 0.60 12.39
C GLU A 344 20.42 0.55 13.26
N GLN A 345 21.53 0.04 12.73
CA GLN A 345 22.75 -0.16 13.51
C GLN A 345 23.86 0.85 13.16
N ILE A 346 24.06 1.14 11.88
CA ILE A 346 25.15 1.98 11.40
C ILE A 346 24.72 3.46 11.40
N TYR A 347 23.75 3.82 10.55
CA TYR A 347 23.34 5.22 10.36
C TYR A 347 22.29 5.70 11.36
N LYS A 348 21.50 4.78 11.91
CA LYS A 348 20.41 5.03 12.87
C LYS A 348 19.41 6.08 12.37
N ARG A 349 19.17 6.10 11.06
CA ARG A 349 18.25 7.01 10.36
C ARG A 349 17.92 6.46 8.96
N PRO A 350 16.90 7.00 8.26
CA PRO A 350 16.68 6.68 6.86
C PRO A 350 17.92 6.97 6.01
N LEU A 351 18.09 6.22 4.93
CA LEU A 351 19.31 6.22 4.14
C LEU A 351 18.99 6.05 2.66
N PHE A 352 19.58 6.87 1.81
CA PHE A 352 19.67 6.59 0.38
C PHE A 352 20.97 5.83 0.10
N VAL A 353 20.84 4.70 -0.59
CA VAL A 353 21.97 3.97 -1.17
C VAL A 353 21.96 4.23 -2.67
N THR A 354 23.07 4.70 -3.23
CA THR A 354 23.17 5.12 -4.64
C THR A 354 24.26 4.38 -5.40
N ASP A 355 24.29 4.56 -6.72
CA ASP A 355 25.37 4.10 -7.59
C ASP A 355 25.61 2.59 -7.54
N TYR A 356 24.52 1.86 -7.83
CA TYR A 356 24.51 0.41 -7.85
C TYR A 356 25.24 -0.16 -9.09
N PRO A 357 25.80 -1.39 -8.99
CA PRO A 357 26.31 -2.09 -10.16
C PRO A 357 25.24 -2.23 -11.25
N LYS A 358 25.63 -1.97 -12.52
CA LYS A 358 24.72 -2.04 -13.66
C LYS A 358 24.11 -3.43 -13.86
N GLU A 359 24.80 -4.50 -13.44
CA GLU A 359 24.41 -5.89 -13.63
C GLU A 359 23.16 -6.27 -12.83
N ILE A 360 22.91 -5.58 -11.72
CA ILE A 360 21.78 -5.85 -10.82
C ILE A 360 20.65 -4.79 -10.90
N LYS A 361 20.73 -3.89 -11.89
CA LYS A 361 19.74 -2.83 -12.08
C LYS A 361 19.21 -2.80 -13.51
N ALA A 362 18.02 -2.21 -13.70
CA ALA A 362 17.30 -2.20 -14.96
C ALA A 362 18.02 -1.42 -16.08
N PHE A 363 17.66 -1.73 -17.32
CA PHE A 363 18.33 -1.24 -18.55
C PHE A 363 18.22 0.27 -18.76
N TYR A 364 17.17 0.89 -18.24
CA TYR A 364 16.85 2.30 -18.47
C TYR A 364 17.59 3.27 -17.54
N MET A 365 18.33 2.77 -16.57
CA MET A 365 19.03 3.60 -15.60
C MET A 365 20.28 4.22 -16.20
N LYS A 366 20.53 5.50 -15.90
CA LYS A 366 21.67 6.25 -16.44
C LYS A 366 22.98 5.65 -16.03
N MET A 367 23.83 5.34 -17.02
CA MET A 367 25.19 4.85 -16.79
C MET A 367 26.07 5.97 -16.23
N ASN A 368 26.76 5.70 -15.12
CA ASN A 368 27.76 6.59 -14.55
C ASN A 368 29.03 6.61 -15.41
N GLU A 369 29.90 7.62 -15.19
CA GLU A 369 31.13 7.81 -15.96
C GLU A 369 32.14 6.66 -15.78
N ASP A 370 32.05 5.91 -14.70
CA ASP A 370 32.91 4.75 -14.42
C ASP A 370 32.61 3.53 -15.33
N GLY A 371 31.47 3.54 -16.05
CA GLY A 371 31.02 2.47 -16.92
C GLY A 371 30.64 1.16 -16.22
N LYS A 372 30.58 1.16 -14.88
CA LYS A 372 30.30 -0.01 -14.02
C LYS A 372 29.04 0.16 -13.19
N THR A 373 28.74 1.38 -12.77
CA THR A 373 27.60 1.69 -11.93
C THR A 373 26.57 2.52 -12.67
N VAL A 374 25.35 2.56 -12.13
CA VAL A 374 24.24 3.36 -12.66
C VAL A 374 23.74 4.31 -11.58
N ALA A 375 23.20 5.46 -11.98
CA ALA A 375 22.59 6.47 -11.10
C ALA A 375 21.24 5.99 -10.57
N ALA A 376 21.26 4.86 -9.87
CA ALA A 376 20.13 4.30 -9.14
C ALA A 376 20.13 4.79 -7.70
N MET A 377 18.96 4.78 -7.07
CA MET A 377 18.83 4.99 -5.62
C MET A 377 17.80 4.03 -5.03
N ASP A 378 18.09 3.51 -3.85
CA ASP A 378 17.12 2.85 -2.99
C ASP A 378 16.99 3.64 -1.69
N CYS A 379 15.76 4.03 -1.32
CA CYS A 379 15.47 4.67 -0.05
C CYS A 379 15.17 3.60 0.99
N LEU A 380 16.02 3.50 1.99
CA LEU A 380 15.92 2.55 3.09
C LEU A 380 15.39 3.24 4.33
N VAL A 381 14.41 2.62 5.00
CA VAL A 381 13.86 3.12 6.26
C VAL A 381 13.95 2.06 7.37
N PRO A 382 14.14 2.46 8.64
CA PRO A 382 14.17 1.52 9.77
C PRO A 382 12.86 0.70 9.85
N GLY A 383 13.00 -0.60 10.13
CA GLY A 383 11.86 -1.52 10.30
C GLY A 383 11.47 -2.30 9.06
N ILE A 384 11.62 -1.73 7.85
CA ILE A 384 11.23 -2.42 6.61
C ILE A 384 12.38 -2.60 5.60
N GLY A 385 13.41 -1.76 5.65
CA GLY A 385 14.46 -1.70 4.62
C GLY A 385 14.04 -0.85 3.43
N GLU A 386 14.27 -1.30 2.21
CA GLU A 386 13.88 -0.58 1.00
C GLU A 386 12.38 -0.34 0.93
N ILE A 387 12.00 0.93 0.76
CA ILE A 387 10.61 1.39 0.60
C ILE A 387 10.38 2.05 -0.77
N ILE A 388 11.40 2.69 -1.32
CA ILE A 388 11.41 3.32 -2.65
C ILE A 388 12.65 2.87 -3.40
N GLY A 389 12.51 2.51 -4.66
CA GLY A 389 13.58 2.34 -5.62
C GLY A 389 13.41 3.30 -6.79
N GLY A 390 14.49 3.95 -7.22
CA GLY A 390 14.44 4.95 -8.29
C GLY A 390 15.75 5.10 -9.03
N SER A 391 15.77 5.99 -10.01
CA SER A 391 16.99 6.33 -10.73
C SER A 391 16.84 7.61 -11.56
N GLN A 392 17.97 8.23 -11.87
CA GLN A 392 18.05 9.04 -13.08
C GLN A 392 17.97 8.12 -14.29
N ARG A 393 17.24 8.52 -15.32
CA ARG A 393 17.01 7.73 -16.53
C ARG A 393 18.12 8.00 -17.55
N GLU A 394 18.49 6.97 -18.35
CA GLU A 394 19.43 7.17 -19.45
C GLU A 394 18.79 8.06 -20.53
N ASP A 395 19.40 9.19 -20.77
CA ASP A 395 18.94 10.22 -21.71
C ASP A 395 19.72 10.22 -23.04
N ASP A 396 20.76 9.40 -23.14
CA ASP A 396 21.54 9.19 -24.35
C ASP A 396 21.00 8.00 -25.17
N PHE A 397 20.64 8.26 -26.42
CA PHE A 397 20.07 7.25 -27.32
C PHE A 397 21.02 6.08 -27.57
N ASP A 398 22.31 6.35 -27.84
CA ASP A 398 23.27 5.32 -28.21
C ASP A 398 23.64 4.43 -26.99
N LYS A 399 23.74 5.04 -25.81
CA LYS A 399 23.98 4.30 -24.56
C LYS A 399 22.80 3.40 -24.22
N LEU A 400 21.56 3.91 -24.33
CA LEU A 400 20.36 3.12 -24.08
C LEU A 400 20.25 1.95 -25.09
N ALA A 401 20.47 2.19 -26.37
CA ALA A 401 20.48 1.15 -27.39
C ALA A 401 21.55 0.09 -27.15
N ALA A 402 22.74 0.51 -26.75
CA ALA A 402 23.83 -0.41 -26.40
C ALA A 402 23.45 -1.30 -25.20
N ARG A 403 22.80 -0.72 -24.19
CA ARG A 403 22.38 -1.46 -22.99
C ARG A 403 21.25 -2.46 -23.29
N ILE A 404 20.27 -2.10 -24.10
CA ILE A 404 19.20 -3.00 -24.56
C ILE A 404 19.82 -4.21 -25.30
N ARG A 405 20.79 -3.98 -26.19
CA ARG A 405 21.50 -5.07 -26.91
C ARG A 405 22.35 -5.94 -25.97
N GLU A 406 23.08 -5.33 -25.02
CA GLU A 406 23.90 -6.04 -24.04
C GLU A 406 23.05 -7.06 -23.24
N LEU A 407 21.82 -6.71 -22.93
CA LEU A 407 20.87 -7.57 -22.20
C LEU A 407 20.12 -8.56 -23.10
N GLY A 408 20.42 -8.58 -24.41
CA GLY A 408 19.75 -9.48 -25.36
C GLY A 408 18.28 -9.13 -25.64
N MET A 409 17.86 -7.92 -25.29
CA MET A 409 16.50 -7.42 -25.53
C MET A 409 16.36 -6.94 -26.98
N ARG A 410 15.15 -6.91 -27.50
CA ARG A 410 14.87 -6.49 -28.88
C ARG A 410 14.53 -5.00 -28.92
N GLU A 411 15.29 -4.20 -29.65
CA GLU A 411 15.07 -2.75 -29.78
C GLU A 411 13.67 -2.42 -30.34
N GLU A 412 13.11 -3.28 -31.19
CA GLU A 412 11.80 -3.08 -31.81
C GLU A 412 10.67 -3.03 -30.78
N ASP A 413 10.79 -3.77 -29.66
CA ASP A 413 9.79 -3.82 -28.59
C ASP A 413 9.81 -2.53 -27.75
N TYR A 414 10.91 -1.77 -27.79
CA TYR A 414 11.12 -0.52 -27.04
C TYR A 414 11.23 0.70 -27.95
N ARG A 415 10.81 0.61 -29.22
CA ARG A 415 10.95 1.70 -30.20
C ARG A 415 10.35 3.02 -29.69
N TYR A 416 9.15 3.00 -29.14
CA TYR A 416 8.49 4.20 -28.62
C TYR A 416 9.28 4.83 -27.47
N TYR A 417 9.91 4.03 -26.63
CA TYR A 417 10.74 4.47 -25.52
C TYR A 417 12.09 5.04 -26.01
N MET A 418 12.69 4.41 -27.03
CA MET A 418 13.88 4.91 -27.72
C MET A 418 13.64 6.25 -28.41
N ASP A 419 12.44 6.45 -28.98
CA ASP A 419 12.06 7.69 -29.65
C ASP A 419 12.09 8.90 -28.69
N LEU A 420 11.87 8.71 -27.40
CA LEU A 420 12.02 9.78 -26.40
C LEU A 420 13.45 10.32 -26.30
N ARG A 421 14.46 9.49 -26.59
CA ARG A 421 15.87 9.90 -26.58
C ARG A 421 16.28 10.50 -27.93
N LYS A 422 15.61 10.10 -28.98
CA LYS A 422 15.86 10.59 -30.34
C LYS A 422 15.27 11.97 -30.57
N TYR A 423 14.11 12.25 -30.00
CA TYR A 423 13.36 13.48 -30.27
C TYR A 423 13.35 14.38 -29.03
N CYS A 424 14.41 15.23 -28.89
CA CYS A 424 14.52 16.25 -27.86
C CYS A 424 14.57 15.69 -26.43
N SER A 425 15.39 14.68 -26.19
CA SER A 425 15.61 14.12 -24.86
C SER A 425 16.08 15.17 -23.86
N THR A 426 15.64 15.06 -22.61
CA THR A 426 16.16 15.80 -21.48
C THR A 426 16.49 14.86 -20.34
N ARG A 427 17.40 15.29 -19.46
CA ARG A 427 17.62 14.56 -18.20
C ARG A 427 16.31 14.47 -17.43
N HIS A 428 16.01 13.31 -16.87
CA HIS A 428 14.84 13.06 -16.08
C HIS A 428 15.09 11.91 -15.11
N ALA A 429 14.31 11.87 -14.04
CA ALA A 429 14.45 10.91 -12.98
C ALA A 429 13.07 10.55 -12.42
N GLY A 430 13.00 9.42 -11.74
CA GLY A 430 11.77 8.97 -11.11
C GLY A 430 12.00 7.75 -10.24
N PHE A 431 10.99 7.44 -9.45
CA PHE A 431 11.05 6.32 -8.53
C PHE A 431 9.74 5.51 -8.48
N GLY A 432 9.81 4.32 -7.89
CA GLY A 432 8.66 3.50 -7.58
C GLY A 432 8.48 3.33 -6.07
N LEU A 433 7.29 3.63 -5.57
CA LEU A 433 6.85 3.30 -4.21
C LEU A 433 5.76 2.24 -4.27
N GLY A 434 6.04 1.06 -3.73
CA GLY A 434 5.01 0.02 -3.55
C GLY A 434 3.99 0.46 -2.51
N PHE A 435 2.73 0.62 -2.91
CA PHE A 435 1.67 1.13 -2.03
C PHE A 435 1.45 0.25 -0.81
N GLU A 436 1.39 -1.06 -1.00
CA GLU A 436 1.22 -2.01 0.09
C GLU A 436 2.40 -1.99 1.07
N ARG A 437 3.62 -1.86 0.57
CA ARG A 437 4.81 -1.74 1.41
C ARG A 437 4.76 -0.45 2.24
N CYS A 438 4.30 0.65 1.64
CA CYS A 438 4.05 1.91 2.34
C CYS A 438 2.98 1.75 3.44
N VAL A 439 1.85 1.10 3.13
CA VAL A 439 0.80 0.82 4.13
C VAL A 439 1.33 -0.06 5.27
N MET A 440 2.09 -1.11 4.96
CA MET A 440 2.75 -1.96 5.97
C MET A 440 3.65 -1.11 6.88
N TYR A 441 4.47 -0.26 6.29
CA TYR A 441 5.39 0.61 7.03
C TYR A 441 4.67 1.57 7.98
N LEU A 442 3.62 2.25 7.50
CA LEU A 442 2.87 3.24 8.26
C LEU A 442 1.95 2.62 9.33
N THR A 443 1.55 1.35 9.18
CA THR A 443 0.65 0.67 10.11
C THR A 443 1.35 -0.33 11.04
N GLY A 444 2.60 -0.68 10.75
CA GLY A 444 3.34 -1.72 11.46
C GLY A 444 2.88 -3.15 11.12
N MET A 445 2.02 -3.33 10.11
CA MET A 445 1.59 -4.66 9.68
C MET A 445 2.74 -5.43 9.03
N ALA A 446 2.98 -6.64 9.50
CA ALA A 446 4.16 -7.43 9.11
C ALA A 446 4.01 -8.22 7.80
N ASN A 447 2.80 -8.31 7.24
CA ASN A 447 2.53 -9.14 6.07
C ASN A 447 1.66 -8.41 5.05
N ILE A 448 2.09 -8.40 3.79
CA ILE A 448 1.40 -7.75 2.68
C ILE A 448 -0.05 -8.23 2.50
N ARG A 449 -0.33 -9.51 2.82
CA ARG A 449 -1.68 -10.09 2.78
C ARG A 449 -2.66 -9.40 3.73
N ASP A 450 -2.15 -8.70 4.73
CA ASP A 450 -2.94 -8.04 5.77
C ASP A 450 -3.20 -6.56 5.49
N VAL A 451 -2.65 -6.04 4.39
CA VAL A 451 -2.90 -4.65 3.93
C VAL A 451 -3.60 -4.60 2.56
N LEU A 452 -3.84 -5.75 1.95
CA LEU A 452 -4.63 -5.91 0.73
C LEU A 452 -6.06 -6.34 1.07
N PRO A 453 -7.10 -5.79 0.42
CA PRO A 453 -8.48 -6.25 0.64
C PRO A 453 -8.67 -7.73 0.34
N TYR A 454 -8.23 -8.16 -0.83
CA TYR A 454 -8.25 -9.54 -1.32
C TYR A 454 -6.86 -9.88 -1.89
N PRO A 455 -5.95 -10.45 -1.09
CA PRO A 455 -4.58 -10.68 -1.53
C PRO A 455 -4.51 -11.75 -2.62
N ARG A 456 -3.82 -11.44 -3.72
CA ARG A 456 -3.46 -12.38 -4.78
C ARG A 456 -2.04 -12.84 -4.56
N THR A 457 -1.86 -14.12 -4.27
CA THR A 457 -0.53 -14.71 -4.00
C THR A 457 -0.45 -16.09 -4.61
N VAL A 458 0.73 -16.68 -4.65
CA VAL A 458 0.91 -18.05 -5.13
C VAL A 458 -0.08 -19.00 -4.46
N GLY A 459 -0.87 -19.71 -5.26
CA GLY A 459 -1.88 -20.66 -4.79
C GLY A 459 -3.13 -20.04 -4.15
N ASN A 460 -3.29 -18.71 -4.19
CA ASN A 460 -4.46 -18.04 -3.63
C ASN A 460 -4.97 -16.92 -4.54
N CYS A 461 -6.24 -17.07 -4.95
CA CYS A 461 -6.96 -16.10 -5.79
C CYS A 461 -8.39 -15.80 -5.26
N GLU A 462 -8.68 -16.05 -3.98
CA GLU A 462 -9.99 -15.82 -3.34
C GLU A 462 -9.96 -14.61 -2.39
#